data_17637f39adb1fac47b1b434c3dc00073
#
_entry.id   17637f39adb1fac47b1b434c3dc00073
#
_cell.length_a   1.000
_cell.length_b   1.000
_cell.length_c   1.000
_cell.angle_alpha   90.00
_cell.angle_beta   90.00
_cell.angle_gamma   90.00
#
_symmetry.space_group_name_H-M   'P 1'
#
loop_
_entity.id
_entity.type
_entity.pdbx_description
1 polymer ?
#
loop_
_entity_poly.entity_id
_entity_poly.type
_entity_poly.pdbx_seq_one_letter_code
_entity_poly.pdbx_strand_id
1 'polypeptide(L)'
;MMTYLFVGFAHIGKALFNNAIYGLYLLILIQALLSTLSIACATCYTAKYNVPWKCRLFMALFLAVFPIIPMLSMTLAKDTFNTPFFVFFSIAFCELWKTQGTILKSVPFDIFFVIDVLAVSLTKKTGMYIIILAMIFLVCTAIKSWRRKLGTLILAGIPYLIVGVVIPTFVLSTLHIAPGESNEILAVPMQQVANVAHNHKDDLSASEITDIEQIYHMDINQLQQAYCWYKADPIKGQQLSSEDEHKLIRTWAEQLIKHPGDMLAAWGGLSAAWFSFNVTVGNDRNLSMLLPISNSGHHYQGIERYVPWVDNTKAGNAVETFYMDTLLATPVFNVIWQKAFWATILPSAIMFLILTFGRQKKKLNLLTLNAPMLITMLVLFAGPISTYTEATRYVLPMLYIVPLFLFLTLGQLQSEDDR
;
A
#
# COMPACT_ATOMS: atom_id res chain seq x y z
N MET A 1 2.95 11.27 11.68
CA MET A 1 1.57 11.56 12.11
C MET A 1 0.88 10.39 12.82
N MET A 2 0.96 9.15 12.31
CA MET A 2 0.40 7.98 13.02
C MET A 2 0.94 7.82 14.45
N THR A 3 2.22 8.12 14.68
CA THR A 3 2.82 8.12 16.02
C THR A 3 2.06 9.02 17.00
N TYR A 4 1.66 10.22 16.57
CA TYR A 4 0.88 11.14 17.42
C TYR A 4 -0.53 10.63 17.70
N LEU A 5 -1.13 9.94 16.75
CA LEU A 5 -2.42 9.27 16.96
C LEU A 5 -2.28 8.18 18.04
N PHE A 6 -1.26 7.33 17.94
CA PHE A 6 -1.00 6.29 18.93
C PHE A 6 -0.72 6.87 20.31
N VAL A 7 0.13 7.90 20.39
CA VAL A 7 0.44 8.60 21.64
C VAL A 7 -0.81 9.25 22.24
N GLY A 8 -1.64 9.90 21.40
CA GLY A 8 -2.89 10.51 21.84
C GLY A 8 -3.85 9.49 22.45
N PHE A 9 -4.05 8.36 21.81
CA PHE A 9 -4.89 7.29 22.34
C PHE A 9 -4.27 6.65 23.61
N ALA A 10 -2.96 6.47 23.67
CA ALA A 10 -2.28 6.02 24.87
C ALA A 10 -2.51 6.99 26.06
N HIS A 11 -2.47 8.30 25.82
CA HIS A 11 -2.81 9.31 26.82
C HIS A 11 -4.28 9.24 27.25
N ILE A 12 -5.22 9.04 26.32
CA ILE A 12 -6.64 8.83 26.64
C ILE A 12 -6.80 7.60 27.53
N GLY A 13 -6.17 6.48 27.19
CA GLY A 13 -6.20 5.27 27.99
C GLY A 13 -5.65 5.49 29.40
N LYS A 14 -4.54 6.22 29.53
CA LYS A 14 -3.97 6.58 30.83
C LYS A 14 -4.88 7.51 31.64
N ALA A 15 -5.50 8.48 30.99
CA ALA A 15 -6.40 9.43 31.67
C ALA A 15 -7.71 8.78 32.15
N LEU A 16 -8.31 7.88 31.34
CA LEU A 16 -9.61 7.28 31.66
C LEU A 16 -9.50 6.00 32.49
N PHE A 17 -8.45 5.21 32.28
CA PHE A 17 -8.32 3.86 32.86
C PHE A 17 -7.02 3.66 33.65
N ASN A 18 -6.23 4.73 33.81
CA ASN A 18 -4.89 4.68 34.43
C ASN A 18 -3.92 3.67 33.73
N ASN A 19 -4.22 3.30 32.49
CA ASN A 19 -3.42 2.37 31.70
C ASN A 19 -3.46 2.72 30.21
N ALA A 20 -2.29 2.98 29.62
CA ALA A 20 -2.13 3.37 28.20
C ALA A 20 -2.66 2.31 27.22
N ILE A 21 -2.59 1.02 27.58
CA ILE A 21 -3.01 -0.10 26.72
C ILE A 21 -4.49 0.01 26.35
N TYR A 22 -5.36 0.40 27.26
CA TYR A 22 -6.80 0.51 26.99
C TYR A 22 -7.09 1.59 25.92
N GLY A 23 -6.28 2.64 25.84
CA GLY A 23 -6.37 3.60 24.76
C GLY A 23 -6.00 2.99 23.41
N LEU A 24 -4.95 2.17 23.36
CA LEU A 24 -4.57 1.46 22.12
C LEU A 24 -5.63 0.42 21.72
N TYR A 25 -6.24 -0.28 22.66
CA TYR A 25 -7.38 -1.15 22.35
C TYR A 25 -8.58 -0.38 21.81
N LEU A 26 -8.86 0.80 22.33
CA LEU A 26 -9.91 1.67 21.79
C LEU A 26 -9.59 2.08 20.34
N LEU A 27 -8.33 2.41 20.02
CA LEU A 27 -7.91 2.71 18.65
C LEU A 27 -8.08 1.49 17.73
N ILE A 28 -7.68 0.29 18.16
CA ILE A 28 -7.89 -0.95 17.42
C ILE A 28 -9.39 -1.19 17.16
N LEU A 29 -10.24 -1.00 18.16
CA LEU A 29 -11.69 -1.13 18.01
C LEU A 29 -12.24 -0.14 16.96
N ILE A 30 -11.83 1.12 17.03
CA ILE A 30 -12.22 2.13 16.04
C ILE A 30 -11.74 1.71 14.62
N GLN A 31 -10.51 1.23 14.50
CA GLN A 31 -9.95 0.75 13.24
C GLN A 31 -10.75 -0.44 12.68
N ALA A 32 -11.10 -1.42 13.52
CA ALA A 32 -11.91 -2.56 13.13
C ALA A 32 -13.33 -2.16 12.70
N LEU A 33 -13.95 -1.21 13.41
CA LEU A 33 -15.25 -0.64 13.03
C LEU A 33 -15.19 0.10 11.70
N LEU A 34 -14.17 0.93 11.47
CA LEU A 34 -13.94 1.62 10.19
C LEU A 34 -13.72 0.62 9.05
N SER A 35 -12.94 -0.44 9.28
CA SER A 35 -12.71 -1.51 8.33
C SER A 35 -14.03 -2.21 7.96
N THR A 36 -14.83 -2.59 8.96
CA THR A 36 -16.14 -3.21 8.75
C THR A 36 -17.09 -2.28 7.99
N LEU A 37 -17.13 -1.01 8.37
CA LEU A 37 -17.96 0.00 7.71
C LEU A 37 -17.54 0.18 6.24
N SER A 38 -16.25 0.23 5.96
CA SER A 38 -15.74 0.39 4.60
C SER A 38 -16.12 -0.81 3.70
N ILE A 39 -16.03 -2.03 4.23
CA ILE A 39 -16.48 -3.26 3.54
C ILE A 39 -17.99 -3.22 3.28
N ALA A 40 -18.79 -2.86 4.27
CA ALA A 40 -20.23 -2.75 4.14
C ALA A 40 -20.62 -1.69 3.08
N CYS A 41 -19.98 -0.51 3.13
CA CYS A 41 -20.21 0.55 2.13
C CYS A 41 -19.81 0.10 0.74
N ALA A 42 -18.65 -0.54 0.55
CA ALA A 42 -18.20 -1.07 -0.74
C ALA A 42 -19.20 -2.10 -1.29
N THR A 43 -19.63 -3.04 -0.45
CA THR A 43 -20.60 -4.08 -0.82
C THR A 43 -21.95 -3.48 -1.20
N CYS A 44 -22.48 -2.55 -0.40
CA CYS A 44 -23.72 -1.86 -0.71
C CYS A 44 -23.62 -1.01 -1.98
N TYR A 45 -22.48 -0.38 -2.20
CA TYR A 45 -22.24 0.46 -3.36
C TYR A 45 -22.35 -0.30 -4.69
N THR A 46 -21.93 -1.57 -4.74
CA THR A 46 -22.03 -2.40 -5.94
C THR A 46 -23.47 -2.60 -6.42
N ALA A 47 -24.49 -2.40 -5.55
CA ALA A 47 -25.89 -2.43 -5.95
C ALA A 47 -26.24 -1.38 -7.02
N LYS A 48 -25.56 -0.22 -7.01
CA LYS A 48 -25.74 0.83 -8.03
C LYS A 48 -25.32 0.42 -9.44
N TYR A 49 -24.64 -0.71 -9.56
CA TYR A 49 -24.13 -1.29 -10.82
C TYR A 49 -24.83 -2.60 -11.19
N ASN A 50 -26.03 -2.81 -10.65
CA ASN A 50 -26.88 -4.00 -10.90
C ASN A 50 -26.23 -5.33 -10.50
N VAL A 51 -25.22 -5.30 -9.61
CA VAL A 51 -24.60 -6.53 -9.11
C VAL A 51 -25.64 -7.33 -8.30
N PRO A 52 -25.88 -8.62 -8.65
CA PRO A 52 -26.84 -9.45 -7.95
C PRO A 52 -26.58 -9.56 -6.46
N TRP A 53 -27.65 -9.63 -5.65
CA TRP A 53 -27.49 -9.68 -4.19
C TRP A 53 -26.65 -10.87 -3.70
N LYS A 54 -26.68 -12.01 -4.39
CA LYS A 54 -25.87 -13.18 -4.07
C LYS A 54 -24.37 -12.89 -4.22
N CYS A 55 -23.98 -12.17 -5.26
CA CYS A 55 -22.60 -11.74 -5.47
C CYS A 55 -22.14 -10.74 -4.41
N ARG A 56 -23.03 -9.82 -4.04
CA ARG A 56 -22.76 -8.85 -2.95
C ARG A 56 -22.60 -9.55 -1.61
N LEU A 57 -23.47 -10.51 -1.31
CA LEU A 57 -23.36 -11.32 -0.10
C LEU A 57 -22.05 -12.13 -0.09
N PHE A 58 -21.70 -12.75 -1.22
CA PHE A 58 -20.42 -13.46 -1.35
C PHE A 58 -19.23 -12.53 -1.09
N MET A 59 -19.22 -11.34 -1.69
CA MET A 59 -18.17 -10.34 -1.47
C MET A 59 -18.07 -9.96 0.02
N ALA A 60 -19.20 -9.68 0.67
CA ALA A 60 -19.24 -9.33 2.09
C ALA A 60 -18.70 -10.45 2.98
N LEU A 61 -19.19 -11.68 2.76
CA LEU A 61 -18.76 -12.85 3.53
C LEU A 61 -17.28 -13.15 3.28
N PHE A 62 -16.83 -13.10 2.02
CA PHE A 62 -15.43 -13.31 1.70
C PHE A 62 -14.53 -12.31 2.44
N LEU A 63 -14.82 -11.01 2.35
CA LEU A 63 -14.02 -9.97 2.99
C LEU A 63 -14.09 -10.04 4.53
N ALA A 64 -15.22 -10.51 5.10
CA ALA A 64 -15.35 -10.66 6.54
C ALA A 64 -14.61 -11.89 7.10
N VAL A 65 -14.54 -12.97 6.31
CA VAL A 65 -14.01 -14.27 6.77
C VAL A 65 -12.57 -14.49 6.30
N PHE A 66 -12.12 -13.80 5.22
CA PHE A 66 -10.75 -13.97 4.72
C PHE A 66 -9.75 -13.52 5.79
N PRO A 67 -8.96 -14.44 6.37
CA PRO A 67 -8.34 -14.21 7.68
C PRO A 67 -7.37 -13.06 7.78
N ILE A 68 -6.67 -12.75 6.70
CA ILE A 68 -5.72 -11.63 6.65
C ILE A 68 -6.41 -10.30 6.97
N ILE A 69 -7.67 -10.12 6.56
CA ILE A 69 -8.42 -8.89 6.77
C ILE A 69 -8.71 -8.66 8.26
N PRO A 70 -9.40 -9.54 8.99
CA PRO A 70 -9.61 -9.35 10.41
C PRO A 70 -8.30 -9.36 11.23
N MET A 71 -7.33 -10.21 10.91
CA MET A 71 -6.05 -10.26 11.62
C MET A 71 -5.28 -8.94 11.50
N LEU A 72 -5.14 -8.40 10.30
CA LEU A 72 -4.48 -7.12 10.11
C LEU A 72 -5.30 -5.95 10.65
N SER A 73 -6.63 -6.00 10.60
CA SER A 73 -7.46 -4.95 11.20
C SER A 73 -7.29 -4.79 12.71
N MET A 74 -6.77 -5.83 13.38
CA MET A 74 -6.44 -5.81 14.80
C MET A 74 -5.00 -5.38 15.10
N THR A 75 -4.18 -5.10 14.09
CA THR A 75 -2.79 -4.66 14.26
C THR A 75 -2.65 -3.15 14.20
N LEU A 76 -1.82 -2.56 15.07
CA LEU A 76 -1.48 -1.14 15.06
C LEU A 76 -0.45 -0.85 13.95
N ALA A 77 -0.92 -0.73 12.71
CA ALA A 77 -0.07 -0.37 11.59
C ALA A 77 -0.70 0.77 10.77
N LYS A 78 0.17 1.64 10.23
CA LYS A 78 -0.29 2.76 9.39
C LYS A 78 -1.12 2.31 8.18
N ASP A 79 -0.75 1.17 7.60
CA ASP A 79 -1.40 0.61 6.41
C ASP A 79 -2.81 0.08 6.72
N THR A 80 -3.00 -0.55 7.88
CA THR A 80 -4.30 -1.03 8.32
C THR A 80 -5.27 0.10 8.62
N PHE A 81 -4.78 1.16 9.25
CA PHE A 81 -5.59 2.34 9.50
C PHE A 81 -5.91 3.12 8.22
N ASN A 82 -4.99 3.14 7.23
CA ASN A 82 -5.18 3.80 5.95
C ASN A 82 -6.25 3.11 5.07
N THR A 83 -6.29 1.77 5.08
CA THR A 83 -7.08 0.98 4.12
C THR A 83 -8.58 1.33 4.09
N PRO A 84 -9.30 1.48 5.21
CA PRO A 84 -10.71 1.88 5.19
C PRO A 84 -10.97 3.20 4.46
N PHE A 85 -10.13 4.20 4.69
CA PHE A 85 -10.22 5.49 4.01
C PHE A 85 -9.94 5.35 2.52
N PHE A 86 -8.97 4.51 2.13
CA PHE A 86 -8.71 4.25 0.72
C PHE A 86 -9.89 3.56 0.01
N VAL A 87 -10.67 2.73 0.72
CA VAL A 87 -11.94 2.18 0.20
C VAL A 87 -13.00 3.28 0.03
N PHE A 88 -13.15 4.17 1.00
CA PHE A 88 -14.08 5.30 0.89
C PHE A 88 -13.70 6.24 -0.24
N PHE A 89 -12.41 6.55 -0.41
CA PHE A 89 -11.90 7.26 -1.57
C PHE A 89 -12.28 6.56 -2.88
N SER A 90 -12.09 5.24 -2.96
CA SER A 90 -12.43 4.45 -4.16
C SER A 90 -13.92 4.54 -4.50
N ILE A 91 -14.80 4.50 -3.51
CA ILE A 91 -16.25 4.69 -3.69
C ILE A 91 -16.56 6.13 -4.16
N ALA A 92 -15.96 7.14 -3.53
CA ALA A 92 -16.16 8.54 -3.91
C ALA A 92 -15.63 8.82 -5.32
N PHE A 93 -14.50 8.22 -5.69
CA PHE A 93 -13.96 8.25 -7.05
C PHE A 93 -14.95 7.66 -8.07
N CYS A 94 -15.54 6.50 -7.77
CA CYS A 94 -16.56 5.88 -8.62
C CYS A 94 -17.81 6.78 -8.75
N GLU A 95 -18.20 7.50 -7.70
CA GLU A 95 -19.31 8.49 -7.80
C GLU A 95 -18.94 9.68 -8.69
N LEU A 96 -17.73 10.22 -8.56
CA LEU A 96 -17.21 11.27 -9.45
C LEU A 96 -17.19 10.80 -10.91
N TRP A 97 -16.73 9.58 -11.16
CA TRP A 97 -16.71 8.96 -12.47
C TRP A 97 -18.14 8.80 -13.02
N LYS A 98 -19.05 8.19 -12.25
CA LYS A 98 -20.43 7.90 -12.66
C LYS A 98 -21.22 9.17 -12.98
N THR A 99 -21.06 10.20 -12.16
CA THR A 99 -21.76 11.48 -12.30
C THR A 99 -21.04 12.45 -13.23
N GLN A 100 -19.87 12.08 -13.77
CA GLN A 100 -18.99 12.97 -14.53
C GLN A 100 -18.75 14.31 -13.79
N GLY A 101 -18.56 14.23 -12.47
CA GLY A 101 -18.30 15.37 -11.59
C GLY A 101 -19.51 16.24 -11.26
N THR A 102 -20.75 15.86 -11.62
CA THR A 102 -21.94 16.65 -11.21
C THR A 102 -22.21 16.59 -9.72
N ILE A 103 -21.70 15.56 -9.03
CA ILE A 103 -21.83 15.40 -7.57
C ILE A 103 -21.11 16.51 -6.78
N LEU A 104 -20.16 17.23 -7.39
CA LEU A 104 -19.49 18.41 -6.80
C LEU A 104 -20.43 19.59 -6.50
N LYS A 105 -21.72 19.47 -6.81
CA LYS A 105 -22.76 20.39 -6.34
C LYS A 105 -23.24 20.07 -4.93
N SER A 106 -22.83 18.93 -4.39
CA SER A 106 -23.21 18.44 -3.05
C SER A 106 -22.12 18.80 -2.04
N VAL A 107 -22.35 19.84 -1.27
CA VAL A 107 -21.43 20.26 -0.19
C VAL A 107 -21.10 19.11 0.79
N PRO A 108 -22.07 18.27 1.22
CA PRO A 108 -21.72 17.11 2.07
C PRO A 108 -20.74 16.13 1.41
N PHE A 109 -20.86 15.91 0.09
CA PHE A 109 -19.91 15.07 -0.64
C PHE A 109 -18.50 15.69 -0.65
N ASP A 110 -18.41 16.99 -0.92
CA ASP A 110 -17.12 17.69 -1.01
C ASP A 110 -16.41 17.69 0.35
N ILE A 111 -17.14 17.93 1.44
CA ILE A 111 -16.59 17.87 2.82
C ILE A 111 -16.10 16.45 3.12
N PHE A 112 -16.93 15.43 2.86
CA PHE A 112 -16.55 14.03 3.05
C PHE A 112 -15.29 13.68 2.26
N PHE A 113 -15.25 14.04 0.97
CA PHE A 113 -14.13 13.76 0.09
C PHE A 113 -12.82 14.38 0.60
N VAL A 114 -12.85 15.66 1.00
CA VAL A 114 -11.66 16.34 1.54
C VAL A 114 -11.17 15.68 2.82
N ILE A 115 -12.07 15.38 3.74
CA ILE A 115 -11.71 14.70 5.01
C ILE A 115 -11.10 13.34 4.74
N ASP A 116 -11.71 12.55 3.86
CA ASP A 116 -11.27 11.20 3.51
C ASP A 116 -9.88 11.21 2.83
N VAL A 117 -9.69 12.06 1.82
CA VAL A 117 -8.40 12.20 1.13
C VAL A 117 -7.31 12.75 2.07
N LEU A 118 -7.65 13.64 2.99
CA LEU A 118 -6.74 14.06 4.06
C LEU A 118 -6.36 12.86 4.94
N ALA A 119 -7.32 12.04 5.37
CA ALA A 119 -7.05 10.86 6.19
C ALA A 119 -6.13 9.86 5.47
N VAL A 120 -6.38 9.57 4.18
CA VAL A 120 -5.48 8.74 3.36
C VAL A 120 -4.09 9.34 3.28
N SER A 121 -3.97 10.63 2.96
CA SER A 121 -2.69 11.31 2.73
C SER A 121 -1.85 11.42 4.01
N LEU A 122 -2.49 11.66 5.16
CA LEU A 122 -1.86 11.79 6.46
C LEU A 122 -1.38 10.44 7.02
N THR A 123 -2.05 9.36 6.67
CA THR A 123 -1.69 8.02 7.13
C THR A 123 -0.65 7.35 6.24
N LYS A 124 -0.66 7.62 4.92
CA LYS A 124 0.26 6.99 3.98
C LYS A 124 0.61 7.90 2.79
N LYS A 125 1.88 8.33 2.67
CA LYS A 125 2.33 9.20 1.57
C LYS A 125 2.05 8.61 0.17
N THR A 126 2.24 7.30 -0.01
CA THR A 126 1.95 6.64 -1.29
C THR A 126 0.47 6.72 -1.67
N GLY A 127 -0.44 6.69 -0.70
CA GLY A 127 -1.86 6.90 -0.93
C GLY A 127 -2.18 8.25 -1.56
N MET A 128 -1.50 9.30 -1.11
CA MET A 128 -1.62 10.66 -1.69
C MET A 128 -1.25 10.67 -3.18
N TYR A 129 -0.13 10.04 -3.57
CA TYR A 129 0.29 9.99 -4.98
C TYR A 129 -0.69 9.18 -5.83
N ILE A 130 -1.20 8.06 -5.32
CA ILE A 130 -2.22 7.26 -6.01
C ILE A 130 -3.48 8.09 -6.26
N ILE A 131 -3.95 8.83 -5.26
CA ILE A 131 -5.12 9.71 -5.38
C ILE A 131 -4.90 10.77 -6.45
N ILE A 132 -3.76 11.48 -6.42
CA ILE A 132 -3.46 12.53 -7.40
C ILE A 132 -3.47 11.96 -8.82
N LEU A 133 -2.78 10.86 -9.05
CA LEU A 133 -2.70 10.22 -10.37
C LEU A 133 -4.08 9.72 -10.82
N ALA A 134 -4.87 9.12 -9.94
CA ALA A 134 -6.22 8.67 -10.25
C ALA A 134 -7.15 9.85 -10.61
N MET A 135 -7.07 10.95 -9.87
CA MET A 135 -7.89 12.14 -10.13
C MET A 135 -7.48 12.85 -11.42
N ILE A 136 -6.18 12.94 -11.73
CA ILE A 136 -5.71 13.46 -13.02
C ILE A 136 -6.24 12.58 -14.16
N PHE A 137 -6.12 11.26 -14.04
CA PHE A 137 -6.61 10.33 -15.05
C PHE A 137 -8.13 10.47 -15.25
N LEU A 138 -8.92 10.59 -14.17
CA LEU A 138 -10.36 10.85 -14.21
C LEU A 138 -10.70 12.14 -14.98
N VAL A 139 -10.00 13.23 -14.67
CA VAL A 139 -10.21 14.54 -15.29
C VAL A 139 -9.87 14.51 -16.78
N CYS A 140 -8.81 13.80 -17.15
CA CYS A 140 -8.40 13.71 -18.56
C CYS A 140 -9.33 12.85 -19.40
N THR A 141 -9.93 11.79 -18.82
CA THR A 141 -10.62 10.75 -19.59
C THR A 141 -12.15 10.79 -19.49
N ALA A 142 -12.71 11.08 -18.31
CA ALA A 142 -14.15 10.94 -18.06
C ALA A 142 -14.90 12.26 -17.92
N ILE A 143 -14.30 13.29 -17.33
CA ILE A 143 -14.99 14.56 -17.08
C ILE A 143 -14.89 15.46 -18.32
N LYS A 144 -16.06 15.83 -18.89
CA LYS A 144 -16.11 16.66 -20.11
C LYS A 144 -16.10 18.15 -19.81
N SER A 145 -16.82 18.60 -18.77
CA SER A 145 -16.98 20.03 -18.47
C SER A 145 -15.75 20.62 -17.80
N TRP A 146 -15.21 21.73 -18.36
CA TRP A 146 -14.07 22.45 -17.81
C TRP A 146 -14.25 22.87 -16.34
N ARG A 147 -15.43 23.40 -16.00
CA ARG A 147 -15.73 23.82 -14.61
C ARG A 147 -15.66 22.63 -13.64
N ARG A 148 -16.14 21.45 -14.05
CA ARG A 148 -16.09 20.23 -13.23
C ARG A 148 -14.67 19.68 -13.16
N LYS A 149 -13.89 19.73 -14.26
CA LYS A 149 -12.46 19.38 -14.25
C LYS A 149 -11.72 20.21 -13.22
N LEU A 150 -11.90 21.53 -13.27
CA LEU A 150 -11.25 22.45 -12.31
C LEU A 150 -11.69 22.16 -10.88
N GLY A 151 -13.00 22.00 -10.62
CA GLY A 151 -13.52 21.65 -9.30
C GLY A 151 -12.94 20.33 -8.76
N THR A 152 -12.85 19.31 -9.60
CA THR A 152 -12.27 18.01 -9.25
C THR A 152 -10.78 18.14 -8.90
N LEU A 153 -10.02 18.92 -9.68
CA LEU A 153 -8.59 19.16 -9.42
C LEU A 153 -8.36 19.99 -8.15
N ILE A 154 -9.20 20.99 -7.90
CA ILE A 154 -9.14 21.79 -6.65
C ILE A 154 -9.40 20.88 -5.46
N LEU A 155 -10.46 20.07 -5.52
CA LEU A 155 -10.83 19.17 -4.44
C LEU A 155 -9.72 18.14 -4.12
N ALA A 156 -9.04 17.63 -5.13
CA ALA A 156 -7.89 16.75 -4.96
C ALA A 156 -6.62 17.50 -4.53
N GLY A 157 -6.46 18.76 -4.95
CA GLY A 157 -5.29 19.59 -4.67
C GLY A 157 -5.24 20.11 -3.23
N ILE A 158 -6.38 20.34 -2.59
CA ILE A 158 -6.46 20.83 -1.20
C ILE A 158 -5.71 19.90 -0.22
N PRO A 159 -6.00 18.58 -0.18
CA PRO A 159 -5.27 17.66 0.68
C PRO A 159 -3.78 17.59 0.36
N TYR A 160 -3.41 17.63 -0.92
CA TYR A 160 -2.01 17.67 -1.33
C TYR A 160 -1.30 18.92 -0.81
N LEU A 161 -1.92 20.10 -0.96
CA LEU A 161 -1.35 21.35 -0.45
C LEU A 161 -1.16 21.29 1.07
N ILE A 162 -2.15 20.77 1.78
CA ILE A 162 -2.08 20.67 3.25
C ILE A 162 -0.97 19.69 3.67
N VAL A 163 -0.97 18.47 3.14
CA VAL A 163 -0.08 17.39 3.59
C VAL A 163 1.31 17.49 2.96
N GLY A 164 1.41 17.92 1.71
CA GLY A 164 2.67 18.00 0.98
C GLY A 164 3.42 19.32 1.16
N VAL A 165 2.73 20.41 1.54
CA VAL A 165 3.34 21.74 1.65
C VAL A 165 3.16 22.32 3.04
N VAL A 166 1.90 22.53 3.49
CA VAL A 166 1.64 23.26 4.75
C VAL A 166 2.20 22.52 5.96
N ILE A 167 1.95 21.21 6.07
CA ILE A 167 2.45 20.44 7.21
C ILE A 167 3.98 20.37 7.24
N PRO A 168 4.71 20.01 6.17
CA PRO A 168 6.16 19.98 6.20
C PRO A 168 6.79 21.36 6.48
N THR A 169 6.29 22.42 5.84
CA THR A 169 6.90 23.75 5.92
C THR A 169 6.62 24.45 7.23
N PHE A 170 5.40 24.37 7.75
CA PHE A 170 4.99 25.15 8.91
C PHE A 170 4.85 24.30 10.18
N VAL A 171 4.21 23.13 10.10
CA VAL A 171 3.92 22.34 11.32
C VAL A 171 5.16 21.58 11.78
N LEU A 172 5.85 20.88 10.89
CA LEU A 172 7.04 20.11 11.29
C LEU A 172 8.19 21.00 11.71
N SER A 173 8.41 22.12 11.00
CA SER A 173 9.45 23.10 11.36
C SER A 173 9.19 23.74 12.72
N THR A 174 7.96 24.16 13.02
CA THR A 174 7.58 24.78 14.30
C THR A 174 7.69 23.79 15.47
N LEU A 175 7.37 22.51 15.23
CA LEU A 175 7.44 21.46 16.25
C LEU A 175 8.82 20.80 16.34
N HIS A 176 9.82 21.28 15.56
CA HIS A 176 11.17 20.68 15.46
C HIS A 176 11.14 19.16 15.17
N ILE A 177 10.21 18.73 14.33
CA ILE A 177 10.07 17.33 13.92
C ILE A 177 10.89 17.12 12.66
N ALA A 178 11.81 16.14 12.68
CA ALA A 178 12.56 15.76 11.51
C ALA A 178 11.61 15.28 10.40
N PRO A 179 11.83 15.67 9.12
CA PRO A 179 11.10 15.12 7.99
C PRO A 179 11.32 13.59 7.92
N GLY A 180 10.36 12.89 7.31
CA GLY A 180 10.52 11.45 7.10
C GLY A 180 11.72 11.15 6.21
N GLU A 181 12.40 10.06 6.48
CA GLU A 181 13.63 9.64 5.81
C GLU A 181 13.43 9.49 4.29
N SER A 182 14.33 10.07 3.51
CA SER A 182 14.37 9.96 2.05
C SER A 182 14.75 8.56 1.59
N ASN A 183 15.49 7.80 2.42
CA ASN A 183 15.89 6.42 2.17
C ASN A 183 14.72 5.50 1.79
N GLU A 184 13.53 5.76 2.34
CA GLU A 184 12.33 4.98 1.99
C GLU A 184 11.87 5.23 0.54
N ILE A 185 12.03 6.44 0.03
CA ILE A 185 11.67 6.80 -1.36
C ILE A 185 12.73 6.29 -2.32
N LEU A 186 14.00 6.33 -1.90
CA LEU A 186 15.16 5.94 -2.68
C LEU A 186 15.56 4.47 -2.49
N ALA A 187 14.74 3.67 -1.80
CA ALA A 187 15.04 2.28 -1.50
C ALA A 187 15.35 1.43 -2.77
N VAL A 188 14.62 1.66 -3.87
CA VAL A 188 14.86 0.94 -5.13
C VAL A 188 16.20 1.35 -5.77
N PRO A 189 16.51 2.64 -6.00
CA PRO A 189 17.83 3.06 -6.44
C PRO A 189 18.97 2.55 -5.56
N MET A 190 18.83 2.62 -4.24
CA MET A 190 19.81 2.07 -3.31
C MET A 190 20.01 0.57 -3.52
N GLN A 191 18.94 -0.21 -3.55
CA GLN A 191 19.01 -1.65 -3.78
C GLN A 191 19.71 -2.01 -5.09
N GLN A 192 19.44 -1.22 -6.13
CA GLN A 192 20.03 -1.41 -7.45
C GLN A 192 21.54 -1.15 -7.46
N VAL A 193 21.98 -0.03 -6.89
CA VAL A 193 23.42 0.29 -6.77
C VAL A 193 24.14 -0.73 -5.87
N ALA A 194 23.51 -1.14 -4.76
CA ALA A 194 24.07 -2.16 -3.88
C ALA A 194 24.22 -3.52 -4.57
N ASN A 195 23.29 -3.90 -5.48
CA ASN A 195 23.41 -5.12 -6.27
C ASN A 195 24.59 -5.08 -7.23
N VAL A 196 24.82 -3.94 -7.87
CA VAL A 196 26.01 -3.75 -8.73
C VAL A 196 27.29 -3.85 -7.88
N ALA A 197 27.34 -3.19 -6.74
CA ALA A 197 28.48 -3.29 -5.83
C ALA A 197 28.70 -4.72 -5.33
N HIS A 198 27.64 -5.51 -5.14
CA HIS A 198 27.72 -6.90 -4.75
C HIS A 198 28.26 -7.82 -5.84
N ASN A 199 27.82 -7.64 -7.10
CA ASN A 199 28.15 -8.55 -8.20
C ASN A 199 29.36 -8.11 -9.02
N HIS A 200 29.66 -6.80 -9.11
CA HIS A 200 30.60 -6.18 -10.02
C HIS A 200 31.60 -5.26 -9.32
N LYS A 201 32.00 -5.59 -8.09
CA LYS A 201 32.95 -4.78 -7.33
C LYS A 201 34.25 -4.48 -8.11
N ASP A 202 34.77 -5.49 -8.83
CA ASP A 202 36.02 -5.39 -9.55
C ASP A 202 35.93 -4.52 -10.81
N ASP A 203 34.73 -4.27 -11.30
CA ASP A 203 34.45 -3.38 -12.45
C ASP A 203 34.27 -1.91 -12.03
N LEU A 204 34.19 -1.65 -10.72
CA LEU A 204 34.02 -0.29 -10.19
C LEU A 204 35.38 0.41 -10.09
N SER A 205 35.45 1.64 -10.56
CA SER A 205 36.61 2.51 -10.35
C SER A 205 36.75 2.91 -8.87
N ALA A 206 37.96 3.31 -8.47
CA ALA A 206 38.21 3.79 -7.11
C ALA A 206 37.31 4.96 -6.70
N SER A 207 36.98 5.86 -7.63
CA SER A 207 36.05 6.97 -7.39
C SER A 207 34.61 6.49 -7.17
N GLU A 208 34.13 5.51 -7.95
CA GLU A 208 32.79 4.92 -7.76
C GLU A 208 32.66 4.21 -6.44
N ILE A 209 33.69 3.46 -6.03
CA ILE A 209 33.74 2.81 -4.72
C ILE A 209 33.65 3.86 -3.60
N THR A 210 34.42 4.94 -3.69
CA THR A 210 34.38 6.03 -2.70
C THR A 210 33.00 6.69 -2.62
N ASP A 211 32.35 6.95 -3.75
CA ASP A 211 31.01 7.52 -3.79
C ASP A 211 29.99 6.57 -3.16
N ILE A 212 30.07 5.27 -3.46
CA ILE A 212 29.20 4.24 -2.89
C ILE A 212 29.38 4.15 -1.37
N GLU A 213 30.62 4.05 -0.89
CA GLU A 213 30.89 4.00 0.55
C GLU A 213 30.38 5.23 1.31
N GLN A 214 30.45 6.42 0.70
CA GLN A 214 29.87 7.64 1.25
C GLN A 214 28.34 7.57 1.29
N ILE A 215 27.67 7.15 0.21
CA ILE A 215 26.21 7.05 0.13
C ILE A 215 25.66 6.10 1.20
N TYR A 216 26.29 4.93 1.37
CA TYR A 216 25.80 3.92 2.30
C TYR A 216 26.35 4.04 3.72
N HIS A 217 27.34 4.90 3.94
CA HIS A 217 28.10 4.99 5.21
C HIS A 217 28.64 3.63 5.66
N MET A 218 29.04 2.80 4.70
CA MET A 218 29.56 1.46 4.88
C MET A 218 30.75 1.23 3.95
N ASP A 219 31.74 0.46 4.42
CA ASP A 219 32.78 -0.09 3.54
C ASP A 219 32.14 -1.00 2.49
N ILE A 220 32.73 -1.05 1.30
CA ILE A 220 32.20 -1.82 0.17
C ILE A 220 32.02 -3.31 0.50
N ASN A 221 32.89 -3.89 1.33
CA ASN A 221 32.77 -5.29 1.74
C ASN A 221 31.62 -5.48 2.75
N GLN A 222 31.42 -4.51 3.63
CA GLN A 222 30.25 -4.50 4.53
C GLN A 222 28.96 -4.39 3.76
N LEU A 223 28.91 -3.52 2.73
CA LEU A 223 27.76 -3.38 1.85
C LEU A 223 27.45 -4.68 1.11
N GLN A 224 28.47 -5.38 0.58
CA GLN A 224 28.32 -6.68 -0.06
C GLN A 224 27.73 -7.74 0.89
N GLN A 225 28.17 -7.75 2.16
CA GLN A 225 27.67 -8.68 3.18
C GLN A 225 26.24 -8.33 3.64
N ALA A 226 25.90 -7.03 3.70
CA ALA A 226 24.58 -6.54 4.09
C ALA A 226 23.54 -6.70 2.97
N TYR A 227 23.98 -6.80 1.71
CA TYR A 227 23.08 -6.91 0.58
C TYR A 227 22.15 -8.11 0.69
N CYS A 228 20.86 -7.85 0.50
CA CYS A 228 19.82 -8.86 0.55
C CYS A 228 18.87 -8.68 -0.65
N TRP A 229 18.86 -9.64 -1.58
CA TRP A 229 18.15 -9.50 -2.86
C TRP A 229 16.65 -9.27 -2.73
N TYR A 230 16.00 -9.65 -1.61
CA TYR A 230 14.57 -9.59 -1.41
C TYR A 230 14.08 -8.46 -0.50
N LYS A 231 14.97 -7.69 0.10
CA LYS A 231 14.63 -6.52 0.93
C LYS A 231 15.75 -5.49 0.97
N ALA A 232 15.38 -4.20 0.98
CA ALA A 232 16.33 -3.10 1.01
C ALA A 232 16.73 -2.65 2.44
N ASP A 233 16.00 -3.09 3.49
CA ASP A 233 16.24 -2.58 4.85
C ASP A 233 17.68 -2.71 5.35
N PRO A 234 18.41 -3.81 5.09
CA PRO A 234 19.78 -3.94 5.60
C PRO A 234 20.78 -2.93 5.03
N ILE A 235 20.50 -2.37 3.84
CA ILE A 235 21.40 -1.44 3.15
C ILE A 235 20.97 0.01 3.23
N LYS A 236 19.78 0.32 3.73
CA LYS A 236 19.27 1.70 3.81
C LYS A 236 20.04 2.57 4.84
N GLY A 237 20.65 1.94 5.84
CA GLY A 237 21.55 2.57 6.80
C GLY A 237 21.01 3.83 7.46
N GLN A 238 21.83 4.88 7.51
CA GLN A 238 21.51 6.19 8.07
C GLN A 238 20.74 7.06 7.07
N GLN A 239 20.10 8.12 7.58
CA GLN A 239 19.42 9.10 6.74
C GLN A 239 20.43 9.76 5.78
N LEU A 240 20.08 9.81 4.49
CA LEU A 240 20.89 10.47 3.47
C LEU A 240 20.86 11.98 3.65
N SER A 241 22.00 12.62 3.52
CA SER A 241 22.08 14.07 3.32
C SER A 241 21.62 14.43 1.91
N SER A 242 21.29 15.70 1.67
CA SER A 242 20.96 16.16 0.31
C SER A 242 22.12 15.96 -0.68
N GLU A 243 23.35 15.99 -0.22
CA GLU A 243 24.52 15.69 -1.05
C GLU A 243 24.57 14.22 -1.41
N ASP A 244 24.33 13.31 -0.46
CA ASP A 244 24.32 11.88 -0.69
C ASP A 244 23.15 11.46 -1.61
N GLU A 245 22.00 12.11 -1.51
CA GLU A 245 20.88 11.90 -2.43
C GLU A 245 21.28 12.24 -3.88
N HIS A 246 21.95 13.37 -4.11
CA HIS A 246 22.41 13.75 -5.44
C HIS A 246 23.48 12.77 -5.95
N LYS A 247 24.41 12.37 -5.08
CA LYS A 247 25.43 11.36 -5.42
C LYS A 247 24.77 10.03 -5.79
N LEU A 248 23.79 9.56 -4.99
CA LEU A 248 23.07 8.33 -5.26
C LEU A 248 22.39 8.36 -6.64
N ILE A 249 21.66 9.44 -6.95
CA ILE A 249 20.98 9.55 -8.25
C ILE A 249 21.95 9.55 -9.41
N ARG A 250 23.10 10.25 -9.29
CA ARG A 250 24.15 10.24 -10.30
C ARG A 250 24.75 8.84 -10.46
N THR A 251 25.20 8.22 -9.38
CA THR A 251 25.78 6.88 -9.38
C THR A 251 24.78 5.85 -9.93
N TRP A 252 23.52 5.95 -9.52
CA TRP A 252 22.44 5.11 -10.04
C TRP A 252 22.28 5.24 -11.55
N ALA A 253 22.29 6.45 -12.10
CA ALA A 253 22.15 6.67 -13.53
C ALA A 253 23.37 6.14 -14.32
N GLU A 254 24.59 6.30 -13.79
CA GLU A 254 25.82 5.76 -14.36
C GLU A 254 25.81 4.22 -14.37
N GLN A 255 25.44 3.60 -13.24
CA GLN A 255 25.34 2.15 -13.12
C GLN A 255 24.21 1.55 -13.95
N LEU A 256 23.09 2.28 -14.12
CA LEU A 256 21.99 1.85 -14.99
C LEU A 256 22.44 1.67 -16.46
N ILE A 257 23.38 2.50 -16.92
CA ILE A 257 23.93 2.41 -18.27
C ILE A 257 24.95 1.26 -18.36
N LYS A 258 25.80 1.07 -17.32
CA LYS A 258 26.85 0.06 -17.30
C LYS A 258 26.32 -1.36 -17.05
N HIS A 259 25.38 -1.49 -16.10
CA HIS A 259 24.88 -2.77 -15.59
C HIS A 259 23.34 -2.86 -15.58
N PRO A 260 22.64 -2.64 -16.72
CA PRO A 260 21.19 -2.59 -16.76
C PRO A 260 20.51 -3.89 -16.33
N GLY A 261 21.16 -5.04 -16.57
CA GLY A 261 20.67 -6.35 -16.16
C GLY A 261 20.60 -6.52 -14.64
N ASP A 262 21.66 -6.09 -13.94
CA ASP A 262 21.71 -6.18 -12.46
C ASP A 262 20.74 -5.19 -11.81
N MET A 263 20.59 -4.01 -12.39
CA MET A 263 19.61 -3.02 -11.95
C MET A 263 18.17 -3.59 -12.03
N LEU A 264 17.85 -4.26 -13.15
CA LEU A 264 16.56 -4.91 -13.34
C LEU A 264 16.40 -6.13 -12.40
N ALA A 265 17.46 -6.92 -12.20
CA ALA A 265 17.45 -8.05 -11.28
C ALA A 265 17.20 -7.62 -9.83
N ALA A 266 17.82 -6.53 -9.37
CA ALA A 266 17.60 -5.98 -8.04
C ALA A 266 16.15 -5.51 -7.83
N TRP A 267 15.57 -4.79 -8.80
CA TRP A 267 14.15 -4.44 -8.79
C TRP A 267 13.26 -5.69 -8.80
N GLY A 268 13.59 -6.68 -9.63
CA GLY A 268 12.90 -7.96 -9.73
C GLY A 268 12.90 -8.72 -8.40
N GLY A 269 14.02 -8.70 -7.68
CA GLY A 269 14.15 -9.29 -6.34
C GLY A 269 13.21 -8.65 -5.32
N LEU A 270 13.16 -7.32 -5.27
CA LEU A 270 12.25 -6.59 -4.37
C LEU A 270 10.77 -6.80 -4.72
N SER A 271 10.46 -7.03 -5.99
CA SER A 271 9.09 -7.19 -6.47
C SER A 271 8.67 -8.64 -6.71
N ALA A 272 9.55 -9.61 -6.49
CA ALA A 272 9.33 -11.02 -6.84
C ALA A 272 8.00 -11.59 -6.33
N ALA A 273 7.60 -11.27 -5.09
CA ALA A 273 6.35 -11.75 -4.52
C ALA A 273 5.09 -11.10 -5.10
N TRP A 274 5.23 -10.01 -5.87
CA TRP A 274 4.10 -9.41 -6.59
C TRP A 274 3.75 -10.14 -7.88
N PHE A 275 4.66 -10.97 -8.39
CA PHE A 275 4.53 -11.67 -9.68
C PHE A 275 4.57 -13.19 -9.55
N SER A 276 5.16 -13.73 -8.47
CA SER A 276 5.42 -15.16 -8.32
C SER A 276 4.72 -15.75 -7.10
N PHE A 277 4.32 -17.01 -7.24
CA PHE A 277 3.73 -17.81 -6.16
C PHE A 277 4.76 -18.60 -5.34
N ASN A 278 5.99 -18.71 -5.81
CA ASN A 278 7.02 -19.55 -5.20
C ASN A 278 8.32 -18.78 -4.97
N VAL A 279 8.25 -17.69 -4.20
CA VAL A 279 9.44 -16.98 -3.76
C VAL A 279 9.84 -17.51 -2.39
N THR A 280 10.87 -18.32 -2.34
CA THR A 280 11.37 -18.94 -1.11
C THR A 280 12.74 -18.40 -0.75
N VAL A 281 13.03 -18.27 0.54
CA VAL A 281 14.34 -17.93 1.07
C VAL A 281 14.72 -18.98 2.10
N GLY A 282 15.84 -19.67 1.84
CA GLY A 282 16.23 -20.83 2.65
C GLY A 282 15.21 -21.97 2.55
N ASN A 283 15.20 -22.85 3.55
CA ASN A 283 14.31 -24.02 3.55
C ASN A 283 12.89 -23.75 4.06
N ASP A 284 12.58 -22.55 4.59
CA ASP A 284 11.47 -22.44 5.53
C ASP A 284 10.38 -21.42 5.21
N ARG A 285 10.52 -20.50 4.24
CA ARG A 285 9.48 -19.46 4.09
C ARG A 285 9.19 -19.10 2.65
N ASN A 286 7.95 -19.37 2.26
CA ASN A 286 7.40 -18.82 1.02
C ASN A 286 7.05 -17.34 1.23
N LEU A 287 7.93 -16.45 0.75
CA LEU A 287 7.76 -15.00 0.83
C LEU A 287 6.60 -14.46 -0.01
N SER A 288 6.07 -15.27 -0.94
CA SER A 288 4.93 -14.89 -1.77
C SER A 288 3.61 -14.85 -1.00
N MET A 289 3.54 -15.53 0.14
CA MET A 289 2.28 -15.67 0.89
C MET A 289 1.92 -14.41 1.65
N LEU A 290 0.62 -14.16 1.76
CA LEU A 290 0.04 -13.19 2.69
C LEU A 290 0.15 -13.79 4.10
N LEU A 291 1.10 -13.32 4.86
CA LEU A 291 1.27 -13.73 6.24
C LEU A 291 0.88 -12.60 7.18
N PRO A 292 0.27 -12.88 8.33
CA PRO A 292 0.10 -11.89 9.38
C PRO A 292 1.49 -11.42 9.83
N ILE A 293 1.58 -10.20 10.33
CA ILE A 293 2.81 -9.70 10.92
C ILE A 293 3.04 -10.54 12.18
N SER A 294 4.03 -11.42 12.13
CA SER A 294 4.41 -12.22 13.29
C SER A 294 5.14 -11.33 14.29
N ASN A 295 4.75 -11.43 15.56
CA ASN A 295 5.50 -10.84 16.69
C ASN A 295 6.80 -11.61 16.99
N SER A 296 7.30 -12.43 16.07
CA SER A 296 8.47 -13.28 16.32
C SER A 296 9.70 -12.44 16.70
N GLY A 297 9.86 -12.21 18.00
CA GLY A 297 11.15 -12.00 18.63
C GLY A 297 11.76 -10.60 18.61
N HIS A 298 11.12 -9.57 18.13
CA HIS A 298 11.64 -8.21 18.26
C HIS A 298 11.09 -7.54 19.53
N HIS A 299 11.78 -7.77 20.64
CA HIS A 299 11.61 -6.99 21.85
C HIS A 299 12.12 -5.56 21.58
N TYR A 300 11.23 -4.61 21.36
CA TYR A 300 11.60 -3.19 21.35
C TYR A 300 11.84 -2.76 22.79
N GLN A 301 13.10 -2.68 23.20
CA GLN A 301 13.47 -2.18 24.52
C GLN A 301 12.76 -0.85 24.80
N GLY A 302 11.98 -0.81 25.88
CA GLY A 302 11.24 0.37 26.32
C GLY A 302 9.74 0.35 26.06
N ILE A 303 9.23 -0.39 25.07
CA ILE A 303 7.78 -0.57 24.87
C ILE A 303 7.19 -1.51 25.93
N GLU A 304 7.95 -2.46 26.44
CA GLU A 304 7.57 -3.41 27.49
C GLU A 304 7.07 -2.71 28.76
N ARG A 305 7.52 -1.50 29.04
CA ARG A 305 7.00 -0.67 30.16
C ARG A 305 5.53 -0.25 29.95
N TYR A 306 5.07 -0.22 28.73
CA TYR A 306 3.75 0.28 28.34
C TYR A 306 2.81 -0.85 27.90
N VAL A 307 3.37 -1.87 27.26
CA VAL A 307 2.62 -3.02 26.73
C VAL A 307 3.32 -4.29 27.20
N PRO A 308 2.81 -4.97 28.23
CA PRO A 308 3.40 -6.23 28.67
C PRO A 308 3.31 -7.25 27.53
N TRP A 309 4.37 -7.99 27.33
CA TRP A 309 4.40 -9.11 26.41
C TRP A 309 3.37 -10.15 26.86
N VAL A 310 2.52 -10.57 25.94
CA VAL A 310 1.58 -11.67 26.17
C VAL A 310 1.98 -12.79 25.21
N ASP A 311 2.39 -13.92 25.75
CA ASP A 311 2.63 -15.11 24.96
C ASP A 311 1.35 -15.56 24.26
N ASN A 312 1.49 -16.16 23.09
CA ASN A 312 0.38 -16.71 22.36
C ASN A 312 -0.41 -17.70 23.24
N THR A 313 -1.71 -17.49 23.34
CA THR A 313 -2.57 -18.43 24.06
C THR A 313 -2.62 -19.78 23.33
N LYS A 314 -2.93 -20.87 24.06
CA LYS A 314 -3.15 -22.20 23.43
C LYS A 314 -4.18 -22.15 22.31
N ALA A 315 -5.23 -21.33 22.44
CA ALA A 315 -6.22 -21.11 21.41
C ALA A 315 -5.64 -20.36 20.18
N GLY A 316 -4.81 -19.35 20.41
CA GLY A 316 -4.11 -18.63 19.32
C GLY A 316 -3.22 -19.55 18.51
N ASN A 317 -2.42 -20.39 19.20
CA ASN A 317 -1.56 -21.37 18.53
C ASN A 317 -2.36 -22.40 17.74
N ALA A 318 -3.49 -22.88 18.26
CA ALA A 318 -4.37 -23.82 17.55
C ALA A 318 -4.98 -23.20 16.29
N VAL A 319 -5.38 -21.93 16.35
CA VAL A 319 -5.89 -21.19 15.20
C VAL A 319 -4.77 -20.99 14.17
N GLU A 320 -3.57 -20.59 14.59
CA GLU A 320 -2.41 -20.41 13.71
C GLU A 320 -2.06 -21.73 13.00
N THR A 321 -1.97 -22.84 13.75
CA THR A 321 -1.71 -24.18 13.19
C THR A 321 -2.79 -24.57 12.19
N PHE A 322 -4.06 -24.38 12.52
CA PHE A 322 -5.17 -24.66 11.59
C PHE A 322 -5.04 -23.87 10.29
N TYR A 323 -4.69 -22.58 10.39
CA TYR A 323 -4.46 -21.77 9.19
C TYR A 323 -3.28 -22.24 8.37
N MET A 324 -2.12 -22.43 9.00
CA MET A 324 -0.88 -22.76 8.31
C MET A 324 -0.93 -24.16 7.71
N ASP A 325 -1.40 -25.15 8.46
CA ASP A 325 -1.30 -26.55 8.09
C ASP A 325 -2.50 -27.04 7.27
N THR A 326 -3.68 -26.44 7.45
CA THR A 326 -4.90 -26.91 6.79
C THR A 326 -5.29 -26.01 5.61
N LEU A 327 -5.45 -24.71 5.83
CA LEU A 327 -5.93 -23.81 4.79
C LEU A 327 -4.88 -23.53 3.72
N LEU A 328 -3.63 -23.33 4.11
CA LEU A 328 -2.55 -23.04 3.16
C LEU A 328 -2.15 -24.28 2.36
N ALA A 329 -2.30 -25.47 2.91
CA ALA A 329 -2.04 -26.74 2.21
C ALA A 329 -3.09 -27.04 1.13
N THR A 330 -4.28 -26.44 1.19
CA THR A 330 -5.34 -26.64 0.20
C THR A 330 -5.07 -25.83 -1.07
N PRO A 331 -4.99 -26.45 -2.28
CA PRO A 331 -4.54 -25.76 -3.50
C PRO A 331 -5.30 -24.48 -3.84
N VAL A 332 -6.63 -24.47 -3.67
CA VAL A 332 -7.47 -23.29 -3.96
C VAL A 332 -7.17 -22.14 -2.99
N PHE A 333 -7.07 -22.45 -1.70
CA PHE A 333 -6.74 -21.43 -0.70
C PHE A 333 -5.30 -20.95 -0.87
N ASN A 334 -4.37 -21.81 -1.27
CA ASN A 334 -3.00 -21.40 -1.54
C ASN A 334 -2.94 -20.27 -2.58
N VAL A 335 -3.72 -20.35 -3.67
CA VAL A 335 -3.75 -19.31 -4.72
C VAL A 335 -4.21 -17.96 -4.17
N ILE A 336 -5.34 -17.93 -3.47
CA ILE A 336 -5.87 -16.66 -2.93
C ILE A 336 -5.05 -16.11 -1.75
N TRP A 337 -4.15 -16.91 -1.19
CA TRP A 337 -3.22 -16.52 -0.14
C TRP A 337 -1.93 -15.89 -0.67
N GLN A 338 -1.72 -15.87 -1.98
CA GLN A 338 -0.52 -15.30 -2.60
C GLN A 338 -0.67 -13.80 -2.82
N LYS A 339 0.39 -13.04 -2.51
CA LYS A 339 0.45 -11.59 -2.76
C LYS A 339 0.22 -11.28 -4.24
N ALA A 340 0.85 -12.06 -5.14
CA ALA A 340 0.71 -11.91 -6.58
C ALA A 340 -0.74 -12.00 -7.08
N PHE A 341 -1.58 -12.80 -6.44
CA PHE A 341 -2.99 -12.92 -6.82
C PHE A 341 -3.72 -11.57 -6.71
N TRP A 342 -3.49 -10.85 -5.61
CA TRP A 342 -4.16 -9.57 -5.34
C TRP A 342 -3.44 -8.38 -5.94
N ALA A 343 -2.11 -8.39 -5.95
CA ALA A 343 -1.31 -7.28 -6.46
C ALA A 343 -1.30 -7.20 -7.99
N THR A 344 -1.31 -8.35 -8.67
CA THR A 344 -1.06 -8.42 -10.12
C THR A 344 -2.12 -9.21 -10.88
N ILE A 345 -2.36 -10.48 -10.50
CA ILE A 345 -3.12 -11.41 -11.35
C ILE A 345 -4.57 -10.95 -11.50
N LEU A 346 -5.25 -10.72 -10.39
CA LEU A 346 -6.66 -10.32 -10.43
C LEU A 346 -6.87 -8.92 -11.01
N PRO A 347 -6.08 -7.88 -10.70
CA PRO A 347 -6.13 -6.61 -11.41
C PRO A 347 -5.86 -6.72 -12.91
N SER A 348 -4.89 -7.54 -13.32
CA SER A 348 -4.60 -7.80 -14.74
C SER A 348 -5.73 -8.55 -15.43
N ALA A 349 -6.36 -9.50 -14.74
CA ALA A 349 -7.55 -10.20 -15.26
C ALA A 349 -8.74 -9.24 -15.47
N ILE A 350 -8.96 -8.31 -14.53
CA ILE A 350 -9.99 -7.25 -14.69
C ILE A 350 -9.66 -6.38 -15.90
N MET A 351 -8.40 -5.95 -16.06
CA MET A 351 -7.97 -5.20 -17.23
C MET A 351 -8.17 -6.00 -18.52
N PHE A 352 -7.83 -7.28 -18.54
CA PHE A 352 -8.06 -8.17 -19.68
C PHE A 352 -9.55 -8.28 -20.02
N LEU A 353 -10.44 -8.45 -19.03
CA LEU A 353 -11.88 -8.45 -19.25
C LEU A 353 -12.36 -7.16 -19.93
N ILE A 354 -11.90 -6.00 -19.46
CA ILE A 354 -12.24 -4.70 -20.07
C ILE A 354 -11.75 -4.62 -21.52
N LEU A 355 -10.52 -5.04 -21.78
CA LEU A 355 -9.92 -4.97 -23.11
C LEU A 355 -10.52 -5.95 -24.10
N THR A 356 -11.01 -7.09 -23.63
CA THR A 356 -11.58 -8.15 -24.49
C THR A 356 -13.08 -7.93 -24.70
N PHE A 357 -13.83 -7.76 -23.64
CA PHE A 357 -15.30 -7.74 -23.69
C PHE A 357 -15.90 -6.33 -23.69
N GLY A 358 -15.16 -5.30 -23.28
CA GLY A 358 -15.63 -3.93 -23.33
C GLY A 358 -15.81 -3.45 -24.78
N ARG A 359 -16.92 -2.72 -25.06
CA ARG A 359 -17.11 -2.05 -26.37
C ARG A 359 -15.99 -1.04 -26.60
N GLN A 360 -15.46 -1.00 -27.84
CA GLN A 360 -14.26 -0.20 -28.17
C GLN A 360 -14.31 1.28 -27.68
N LYS A 361 -15.48 1.92 -27.85
CA LYS A 361 -15.70 3.32 -27.43
C LYS A 361 -15.75 3.52 -25.90
N LYS A 362 -15.86 2.45 -25.12
CA LYS A 362 -16.05 2.50 -23.66
C LYS A 362 -14.88 1.92 -22.87
N LYS A 363 -13.93 1.25 -23.52
CA LYS A 363 -12.78 0.64 -22.86
C LYS A 363 -12.01 1.64 -21.99
N LEU A 364 -11.70 2.81 -22.54
CA LEU A 364 -11.02 3.86 -21.78
C LEU A 364 -11.83 4.33 -20.56
N ASN A 365 -13.15 4.43 -20.70
CA ASN A 365 -14.04 4.82 -19.61
C ASN A 365 -14.07 3.76 -18.49
N LEU A 366 -14.08 2.47 -18.84
CA LEU A 366 -13.99 1.36 -17.88
C LEU A 366 -12.61 1.27 -17.22
N LEU A 367 -11.53 1.52 -17.98
CA LEU A 367 -10.19 1.64 -17.41
C LEU A 367 -10.12 2.81 -16.41
N THR A 368 -10.81 3.92 -16.72
CA THR A 368 -10.89 5.05 -15.81
C THR A 368 -11.64 4.69 -14.53
N LEU A 369 -12.74 3.96 -14.61
CA LEU A 369 -13.44 3.45 -13.42
C LEU A 369 -12.49 2.68 -12.50
N ASN A 370 -11.59 1.89 -13.07
CA ASN A 370 -10.64 1.04 -12.36
C ASN A 370 -9.32 1.75 -11.99
N ALA A 371 -9.18 3.05 -12.26
CA ALA A 371 -7.92 3.78 -12.08
C ALA A 371 -7.33 3.69 -10.66
N PRO A 372 -8.09 3.81 -9.55
CA PRO A 372 -7.51 3.66 -8.22
C PRO A 372 -6.80 2.32 -8.02
N MET A 373 -7.40 1.22 -8.48
CA MET A 373 -6.82 -0.12 -8.40
C MET A 373 -5.59 -0.27 -9.32
N LEU A 374 -5.71 0.13 -10.59
CA LEU A 374 -4.62 -0.02 -11.56
C LEU A 374 -3.41 0.85 -11.21
N ILE A 375 -3.63 2.07 -10.74
CA ILE A 375 -2.55 2.95 -10.30
C ILE A 375 -1.90 2.40 -9.02
N THR A 376 -2.67 1.83 -8.09
CA THR A 376 -2.10 1.15 -6.92
C THR A 376 -1.19 0.00 -7.33
N MET A 377 -1.61 -0.82 -8.29
CA MET A 377 -0.77 -1.88 -8.87
C MET A 377 0.53 -1.30 -9.44
N LEU A 378 0.46 -0.24 -10.25
CA LEU A 378 1.64 0.39 -10.84
C LEU A 378 2.58 0.99 -9.79
N VAL A 379 2.05 1.57 -8.72
CA VAL A 379 2.85 2.11 -7.60
C VAL A 379 3.55 1.00 -6.82
N LEU A 380 2.90 -0.14 -6.61
CA LEU A 380 3.54 -1.31 -6.00
C LEU A 380 4.72 -1.83 -6.85
N PHE A 381 4.64 -1.72 -8.19
CA PHE A 381 5.72 -2.11 -9.08
C PHE A 381 6.82 -1.07 -9.15
N ALA A 382 6.47 0.21 -9.21
CA ALA A 382 7.45 1.29 -9.33
C ALA A 382 8.33 1.43 -8.08
N GLY A 383 7.79 1.16 -6.90
CA GLY A 383 8.48 1.33 -5.62
C GLY A 383 8.37 0.12 -4.70
N PRO A 384 8.79 -1.09 -5.11
CA PRO A 384 8.83 -2.22 -4.20
C PRO A 384 9.94 -2.01 -3.18
N ILE A 385 9.61 -2.13 -1.89
CA ILE A 385 10.60 -1.98 -0.81
C ILE A 385 11.10 -3.35 -0.35
N SER A 386 10.23 -4.35 -0.40
CA SER A 386 10.51 -5.69 0.10
C SER A 386 9.50 -6.70 -0.42
N THR A 387 9.99 -7.88 -0.70
CA THR A 387 9.14 -9.06 -0.97
C THR A 387 8.83 -9.86 0.30
N TYR A 388 9.43 -9.49 1.44
CA TYR A 388 9.34 -10.19 2.71
C TYR A 388 7.92 -10.15 3.34
N THR A 389 7.75 -10.80 4.49
CA THR A 389 6.45 -10.97 5.18
C THR A 389 5.77 -9.64 5.48
N GLU A 390 6.53 -8.62 5.90
CA GLU A 390 6.00 -7.28 6.19
C GLU A 390 5.33 -6.63 4.97
N ALA A 391 5.69 -7.06 3.77
CA ALA A 391 5.10 -6.57 2.54
C ALA A 391 3.61 -6.92 2.39
N THR A 392 3.07 -7.87 3.16
CA THR A 392 1.63 -8.16 3.23
C THR A 392 0.81 -6.89 3.48
N ARG A 393 1.27 -5.99 4.35
CA ARG A 393 0.59 -4.72 4.65
C ARG A 393 0.45 -3.80 3.43
N TYR A 394 1.36 -3.87 2.46
CA TYR A 394 1.29 -3.05 1.24
C TYR A 394 0.21 -3.52 0.27
N VAL A 395 -0.14 -4.81 0.30
CA VAL A 395 -1.21 -5.40 -0.52
C VAL A 395 -2.58 -5.22 0.13
N LEU A 396 -2.65 -4.88 1.41
CA LEU A 396 -3.90 -4.81 2.14
C LEU A 396 -4.96 -3.91 1.46
N PRO A 397 -4.66 -2.70 0.96
CA PRO A 397 -5.64 -1.92 0.20
C PRO A 397 -6.19 -2.66 -1.01
N MET A 398 -5.35 -3.46 -1.72
CA MET A 398 -5.79 -4.25 -2.88
C MET A 398 -6.77 -5.35 -2.48
N LEU A 399 -6.56 -6.00 -1.33
CA LEU A 399 -7.49 -7.02 -0.81
C LEU A 399 -8.92 -6.47 -0.67
N TYR A 400 -9.07 -5.19 -0.29
CA TYR A 400 -10.38 -4.56 -0.10
C TYR A 400 -10.99 -4.03 -1.40
N ILE A 401 -10.17 -3.41 -2.28
CA ILE A 401 -10.70 -2.72 -3.46
C ILE A 401 -10.80 -3.60 -4.69
N VAL A 402 -9.97 -4.65 -4.84
CA VAL A 402 -10.01 -5.51 -6.02
C VAL A 402 -11.36 -6.22 -6.17
N PRO A 403 -11.98 -6.81 -5.12
CA PRO A 403 -13.34 -7.35 -5.23
C PRO A 403 -14.38 -6.28 -5.61
N LEU A 404 -14.27 -5.07 -5.06
CA LEU A 404 -15.14 -3.95 -5.42
C LEU A 404 -15.06 -3.68 -6.93
N PHE A 405 -13.85 -3.43 -7.45
CA PHE A 405 -13.67 -3.09 -8.87
C PHE A 405 -14.01 -4.25 -9.81
N LEU A 406 -13.79 -5.50 -9.42
CA LEU A 406 -14.22 -6.68 -10.15
C LEU A 406 -15.75 -6.65 -10.37
N PHE A 407 -16.51 -6.53 -9.28
CA PHE A 407 -17.96 -6.53 -9.38
C PHE A 407 -18.53 -5.29 -10.08
N LEU A 408 -17.93 -4.11 -9.90
CA LEU A 408 -18.32 -2.91 -10.65
C LEU A 408 -18.08 -3.09 -12.15
N THR A 409 -16.94 -3.67 -12.54
CA THR A 409 -16.61 -3.95 -13.95
C THR A 409 -17.57 -4.96 -14.55
N LEU A 410 -17.84 -6.08 -13.88
CA LEU A 410 -18.77 -7.09 -14.34
C LEU A 410 -20.19 -6.53 -14.51
N GLY A 411 -20.67 -5.75 -13.55
CA GLY A 411 -21.98 -5.10 -13.63
C GLY A 411 -22.08 -4.10 -14.80
N GLN A 412 -21.00 -3.40 -15.13
CA GLN A 412 -20.96 -2.52 -16.30
C GLN A 412 -20.93 -3.28 -17.61
N LEU A 413 -20.18 -4.38 -17.71
CA LEU A 413 -20.12 -5.21 -18.92
C LEU A 413 -21.48 -5.87 -19.19
N GLN A 414 -22.14 -6.44 -18.17
CA GLN A 414 -23.48 -7.02 -18.32
C GLN A 414 -24.52 -6.00 -18.79
N SER A 415 -24.50 -4.79 -18.25
CA SER A 415 -25.43 -3.73 -18.68
C SER A 415 -25.22 -3.27 -20.13
N GLU A 416 -24.12 -3.66 -20.75
CA GLU A 416 -23.81 -3.40 -22.16
C GLU A 416 -24.36 -4.48 -23.09
N ASP A 417 -24.44 -5.72 -22.64
CA ASP A 417 -24.98 -6.83 -23.44
C ASP A 417 -26.52 -6.76 -23.53
N ASP A 418 -27.18 -6.18 -22.51
CA ASP A 418 -28.64 -6.01 -22.45
C ASP A 418 -29.15 -4.81 -23.32
N ARG A 419 -28.27 -4.06 -23.99
CA ARG A 419 -28.59 -2.91 -24.86
C ARG A 419 -28.11 -3.13 -26.29
#